data_2787d930be66b17a859af516c133f587
#
_entry.id   2787d930be66b17a859af516c133f587
#
_cell.length_a   1.000
_cell.length_b   1.000
_cell.length_c   1.000
_cell.angle_alpha   90.00
_cell.angle_beta   90.00
_cell.angle_gamma   90.00
#
_symmetry.space_group_name_H-M   'P 1'
#
loop_
_entity.id
_entity.type
_entity.pdbx_description
1 polymer ?
#
loop_
_entity_poly.entity_id
_entity_poly.type
_entity_poly.pdbx_seq_one_letter_code
_entity_poly.pdbx_strand_id
1 'polypeptide(L)'
;MKHGKKYVESAKLIDRASFYETEEAVALVKKSATAKFDETVEVHIRTGCDGRHAEQQIRGAVVLPNGTGKTVRVLVFAKGDNVAEAEAAGADYVGGEELIPKIQNDGWLDFDVVVATPDMMGVVGRLGKVLGPKGLMPNPKAGTVTMDVTKAINDIKAGKIEYRLDKTNIIHCPIGKASFTEEQLLQNLNTLLEALVKVRPSSLKGQYLKSITLATTMGPGVKVSVAKF
;
A
#
# COMPACT_ATOMS: atom_id res chain seq x y z
N MET A 1 6.10 26.40 10.71
CA MET A 1 4.79 26.52 10.04
C MET A 1 3.69 26.49 11.10
N LYS A 2 2.69 27.38 11.04
CA LYS A 2 1.55 27.32 11.97
C LYS A 2 0.55 26.29 11.44
N HIS A 3 0.20 25.31 12.27
CA HIS A 3 -0.84 24.33 11.94
C HIS A 3 -2.24 24.97 12.00
N GLY A 4 -3.17 24.40 11.21
CA GLY A 4 -4.58 24.82 11.25
C GLY A 4 -5.26 24.50 12.59
N LYS A 5 -6.34 25.20 12.92
CA LYS A 5 -7.05 25.06 14.20
C LYS A 5 -7.48 23.61 14.49
N LYS A 6 -8.07 22.92 13.51
CA LYS A 6 -8.49 21.51 13.64
C LYS A 6 -7.35 20.56 13.97
N TYR A 7 -6.19 20.72 13.28
CA TYR A 7 -5.00 19.92 13.58
C TYR A 7 -4.51 20.16 15.03
N VAL A 8 -4.52 21.41 15.49
CA VAL A 8 -4.09 21.74 16.86
C VAL A 8 -5.04 21.11 17.90
N GLU A 9 -6.34 21.08 17.62
CA GLU A 9 -7.34 20.42 18.47
C GLU A 9 -7.12 18.91 18.51
N SER A 10 -6.97 18.27 17.36
CA SER A 10 -6.67 16.82 17.29
C SER A 10 -5.35 16.48 17.97
N ALA A 11 -4.32 17.32 17.83
CA ALA A 11 -3.02 17.11 18.45
C ALA A 11 -3.04 17.19 19.99
N LYS A 12 -4.03 17.85 20.59
CA LYS A 12 -4.20 17.88 22.05
C LYS A 12 -4.68 16.55 22.63
N LEU A 13 -5.29 15.68 21.80
CA LEU A 13 -5.75 14.36 22.20
C LEU A 13 -4.60 13.35 22.36
N ILE A 14 -3.41 13.68 21.83
CA ILE A 14 -2.30 12.75 21.70
C ILE A 14 -1.09 13.31 22.44
N ASP A 15 -0.56 12.56 23.40
CA ASP A 15 0.74 12.85 23.97
C ASP A 15 1.84 12.32 23.04
N ARG A 16 2.61 13.23 22.47
CA ARG A 16 3.69 12.91 21.53
C ARG A 16 4.89 12.19 22.16
N ALA A 17 5.02 12.26 23.49
CA ALA A 17 6.10 11.57 24.20
C ALA A 17 5.75 10.10 24.46
N SER A 18 4.47 9.79 24.61
CA SER A 18 3.98 8.48 24.98
C SER A 18 3.93 7.50 23.79
N PHE A 19 4.08 6.22 24.09
CA PHE A 19 3.84 5.10 23.19
C PHE A 19 2.55 4.42 23.62
N TYR A 20 1.63 4.22 22.68
CA TYR A 20 0.32 3.65 22.93
C TYR A 20 0.29 2.19 22.53
N GLU A 21 -0.51 1.39 23.22
CA GLU A 21 -0.84 0.04 22.78
C GLU A 21 -1.61 0.09 21.46
N THR A 22 -1.57 -0.97 20.68
CA THR A 22 -2.11 -1.01 19.32
C THR A 22 -3.59 -0.61 19.27
N GLU A 23 -4.39 -1.11 20.22
CA GLU A 23 -5.83 -0.84 20.32
C GLU A 23 -6.11 0.63 20.66
N GLU A 24 -5.41 1.16 21.65
CA GLU A 24 -5.53 2.57 22.04
C GLU A 24 -5.09 3.50 20.92
N ALA A 25 -4.01 3.16 20.21
CA ALA A 25 -3.51 3.93 19.10
C ALA A 25 -4.52 4.01 17.95
N VAL A 26 -5.19 2.90 17.61
CA VAL A 26 -6.24 2.87 16.59
C VAL A 26 -7.44 3.71 17.01
N ALA A 27 -7.89 3.61 18.26
CA ALA A 27 -8.98 4.43 18.79
C ALA A 27 -8.65 5.92 18.73
N LEU A 28 -7.42 6.32 19.12
CA LEU A 28 -6.95 7.71 19.08
C LEU A 28 -6.85 8.24 17.66
N VAL A 29 -6.33 7.45 16.73
CA VAL A 29 -6.23 7.83 15.31
C VAL A 29 -7.61 8.09 14.73
N LYS A 30 -8.61 7.23 14.98
CA LYS A 30 -9.99 7.47 14.54
C LYS A 30 -10.57 8.75 15.13
N LYS A 31 -10.37 9.01 16.43
CA LYS A 31 -10.82 10.24 17.08
C LYS A 31 -10.14 11.50 16.53
N SER A 32 -8.92 11.38 16.03
CA SER A 32 -8.16 12.48 15.45
C SER A 32 -8.57 12.87 14.05
N ALA A 33 -9.37 12.05 13.35
CA ALA A 33 -9.90 12.33 12.02
C ALA A 33 -10.95 13.44 12.08
N THR A 34 -10.64 14.61 11.51
CA THR A 34 -11.49 15.81 11.58
C THR A 34 -11.86 16.39 10.22
N ALA A 35 -11.46 15.76 9.12
CA ALA A 35 -11.78 16.18 7.76
C ALA A 35 -13.28 15.92 7.44
N LYS A 36 -13.77 16.60 6.40
CA LYS A 36 -15.15 16.40 5.91
C LYS A 36 -15.27 15.22 4.94
N PHE A 37 -14.18 14.57 4.61
CA PHE A 37 -14.13 13.38 3.76
C PHE A 37 -13.67 12.18 4.60
N ASP A 38 -13.90 10.98 4.10
CA ASP A 38 -13.44 9.75 4.75
C ASP A 38 -11.93 9.61 4.62
N GLU A 39 -11.22 9.99 5.70
CA GLU A 39 -9.76 9.99 5.75
C GLU A 39 -9.20 8.57 5.65
N THR A 40 -8.07 8.42 4.98
CA THR A 40 -7.34 7.17 4.99
C THR A 40 -6.53 7.05 6.27
N VAL A 41 -6.60 5.90 6.92
CA VAL A 41 -5.72 5.54 8.04
C VAL A 41 -4.49 4.87 7.47
N GLU A 42 -3.32 5.42 7.79
CA GLU A 42 -2.02 4.99 7.29
C GLU A 42 -1.11 4.57 8.43
N VAL A 43 -0.25 3.61 8.15
CA VAL A 43 0.82 3.19 9.05
C VAL A 43 2.18 3.52 8.44
N HIS A 44 3.07 4.06 9.27
CA HIS A 44 4.44 4.40 8.91
C HIS A 44 5.37 3.61 9.83
N ILE A 45 6.13 2.69 9.25
CA ILE A 45 6.97 1.73 9.97
C ILE A 45 8.42 2.01 9.63
N ARG A 46 9.18 2.54 10.59
CA ARG A 46 10.61 2.70 10.45
C ARG A 46 11.31 1.40 10.79
N THR A 47 12.07 0.89 9.84
CA THR A 47 12.83 -0.35 10.00
C THR A 47 14.28 -0.07 10.35
N GLY A 48 14.99 -1.11 10.83
CA GLY A 48 16.43 -1.10 11.02
C GLY A 48 17.23 -1.43 9.77
N CYS A 49 16.54 -1.75 8.66
CA CYS A 49 17.18 -2.09 7.39
C CYS A 49 17.87 -0.89 6.76
N ASP A 50 18.92 -1.14 5.98
CA ASP A 50 19.55 -0.13 5.13
C ASP A 50 19.15 -0.40 3.68
N GLY A 51 18.27 0.45 3.15
CA GLY A 51 17.75 0.35 1.77
C GLY A 51 18.81 0.54 0.67
N ARG A 52 20.06 0.91 1.02
CA ARG A 52 21.18 0.97 0.07
C ARG A 52 21.71 -0.43 -0.29
N HIS A 53 21.51 -1.41 0.59
CA HIS A 53 21.90 -2.78 0.36
C HIS A 53 20.75 -3.56 -0.28
N ALA A 54 20.99 -4.17 -1.43
CA ALA A 54 19.95 -4.91 -2.18
C ALA A 54 19.31 -6.05 -1.36
N GLU A 55 20.09 -6.69 -0.47
CA GLU A 55 19.64 -7.75 0.42
C GLU A 55 18.70 -7.28 1.54
N GLN A 56 18.74 -5.98 1.86
CA GLN A 56 17.91 -5.37 2.90
C GLN A 56 16.75 -4.55 2.31
N GLN A 57 16.59 -4.55 1.00
CA GLN A 57 15.45 -3.93 0.35
C GLN A 57 14.21 -4.79 0.52
N ILE A 58 13.29 -4.29 1.35
CA ILE A 58 11.98 -4.94 1.57
C ILE A 58 11.00 -4.43 0.53
N ARG A 59 10.42 -5.35 -0.21
CA ARG A 59 9.31 -5.10 -1.13
C ARG A 59 8.46 -6.35 -1.23
N GLY A 60 7.15 -6.20 -1.12
CA GLY A 60 6.20 -7.29 -1.21
C GLY A 60 4.77 -6.78 -1.30
N ALA A 61 3.84 -7.70 -1.18
CA ALA A 61 2.42 -7.39 -1.12
C ALA A 61 1.74 -8.23 -0.04
N VAL A 62 0.65 -7.72 0.48
CA VAL A 62 -0.20 -8.41 1.45
C VAL A 62 -1.67 -8.12 1.12
N VAL A 63 -2.52 -9.13 1.26
CA VAL A 63 -3.98 -8.96 1.14
C VAL A 63 -4.51 -8.63 2.52
N LEU A 64 -5.16 -7.48 2.65
CA LEU A 64 -5.78 -7.08 3.90
C LEU A 64 -7.15 -7.74 4.05
N PRO A 65 -7.47 -8.36 5.20
CA PRO A 65 -8.72 -9.12 5.37
C PRO A 65 -9.99 -8.25 5.21
N ASN A 66 -9.90 -6.97 5.56
CA ASN A 66 -11.02 -6.02 5.44
C ASN A 66 -10.86 -5.06 4.27
N GLY A 67 -9.88 -5.30 3.39
CA GLY A 67 -9.57 -4.39 2.28
C GLY A 67 -9.05 -3.03 2.72
N THR A 68 -8.96 -2.09 1.79
CA THR A 68 -8.50 -0.71 2.03
C THR A 68 -9.64 0.31 2.08
N GLY A 69 -10.88 -0.10 1.71
CA GLY A 69 -12.02 0.82 1.56
C GLY A 69 -11.93 1.73 0.32
N LYS A 70 -11.02 1.43 -0.61
CA LYS A 70 -10.90 2.12 -1.91
C LYS A 70 -11.33 1.16 -3.02
N THR A 71 -12.20 1.62 -3.90
CA THR A 71 -12.48 0.92 -5.16
C THR A 71 -11.30 1.10 -6.09
N VAL A 72 -10.64 0.00 -6.45
CA VAL A 72 -9.42 -0.01 -7.27
C VAL A 72 -9.79 -0.34 -8.71
N ARG A 73 -9.37 0.52 -9.65
CA ARG A 73 -9.51 0.26 -11.10
C ARG A 73 -8.27 -0.46 -11.60
N VAL A 74 -8.48 -1.64 -12.17
CA VAL A 74 -7.41 -2.55 -12.60
C VAL A 74 -7.28 -2.52 -14.12
N LEU A 75 -6.08 -2.19 -14.59
CA LEU A 75 -5.69 -2.34 -15.99
C LEU A 75 -4.89 -3.63 -16.15
N VAL A 76 -5.25 -4.44 -17.13
CA VAL A 76 -4.56 -5.71 -17.43
C VAL A 76 -3.94 -5.68 -18.83
N PHE A 77 -2.63 -5.94 -18.90
CA PHE A 77 -1.94 -6.21 -20.15
C PHE A 77 -1.85 -7.72 -20.36
N ALA A 78 -2.62 -8.24 -21.29
CA ALA A 78 -2.67 -9.65 -21.63
C ALA A 78 -2.82 -9.88 -23.14
N LYS A 79 -2.53 -11.10 -23.60
CA LYS A 79 -2.74 -11.56 -24.98
C LYS A 79 -3.50 -12.89 -24.98
N GLY A 80 -4.22 -13.16 -26.07
CA GLY A 80 -4.91 -14.43 -26.30
C GLY A 80 -6.00 -14.71 -25.25
N ASP A 81 -6.04 -15.93 -24.74
CA ASP A 81 -7.08 -16.40 -23.81
C ASP A 81 -7.10 -15.63 -22.46
N ASN A 82 -5.95 -15.13 -22.03
CA ASN A 82 -5.84 -14.33 -20.80
C ASN A 82 -6.64 -13.03 -20.85
N VAL A 83 -6.99 -12.53 -22.03
CA VAL A 83 -7.87 -11.34 -22.17
C VAL A 83 -9.27 -11.68 -21.70
N ALA A 84 -9.84 -12.80 -22.17
CA ALA A 84 -11.18 -13.23 -21.77
C ALA A 84 -11.24 -13.59 -20.26
N GLU A 85 -10.17 -14.19 -19.74
CA GLU A 85 -10.05 -14.48 -18.30
C GLU A 85 -9.99 -13.19 -17.45
N ALA A 86 -9.27 -12.17 -17.91
CA ALA A 86 -9.18 -10.88 -17.22
C ALA A 86 -10.53 -10.15 -17.21
N GLU A 87 -11.26 -10.16 -18.32
CA GLU A 87 -12.60 -9.58 -18.40
C GLU A 87 -13.59 -10.33 -17.49
N ALA A 88 -13.58 -11.67 -17.53
CA ALA A 88 -14.41 -12.50 -16.66
C ALA A 88 -14.11 -12.29 -15.16
N ALA A 89 -12.85 -12.05 -14.79
CA ALA A 89 -12.43 -11.72 -13.43
C ALA A 89 -12.81 -10.27 -13.01
N GLY A 90 -13.34 -9.48 -13.95
CA GLY A 90 -13.82 -8.12 -13.69
C GLY A 90 -12.74 -7.05 -13.73
N ALA A 91 -11.70 -7.18 -14.56
CA ALA A 91 -10.77 -6.10 -14.84
C ALA A 91 -11.54 -4.91 -15.45
N ASP A 92 -11.16 -3.68 -15.06
CA ASP A 92 -11.82 -2.47 -15.56
C ASP A 92 -11.36 -2.12 -16.98
N TYR A 93 -10.11 -2.44 -17.28
CA TYR A 93 -9.51 -2.26 -18.59
C TYR A 93 -8.63 -3.46 -18.92
N VAL A 94 -8.80 -3.99 -20.12
CA VAL A 94 -7.98 -5.10 -20.63
C VAL A 94 -7.49 -4.75 -22.04
N GLY A 95 -6.24 -5.06 -22.34
CA GLY A 95 -5.72 -4.86 -23.67
C GLY A 95 -4.25 -5.21 -23.81
N GLY A 96 -3.74 -5.03 -25.01
CA GLY A 96 -2.37 -5.32 -25.42
C GLY A 96 -1.57 -4.09 -25.79
N GLU A 97 -0.91 -4.18 -26.95
CA GLU A 97 -0.03 -3.11 -27.44
C GLU A 97 -0.78 -1.82 -27.84
N GLU A 98 -2.07 -1.94 -28.13
CA GLU A 98 -2.93 -0.82 -28.52
C GLU A 98 -3.14 0.22 -27.40
N LEU A 99 -2.96 -0.18 -26.12
CA LEU A 99 -3.06 0.74 -24.99
C LEU A 99 -1.80 1.61 -24.80
N ILE A 100 -0.67 1.22 -25.41
CA ILE A 100 0.59 1.95 -25.24
C ILE A 100 0.51 3.38 -25.77
N PRO A 101 0.04 3.62 -27.02
CA PRO A 101 -0.09 4.98 -27.52
C PRO A 101 -1.01 5.84 -26.65
N LYS A 102 -2.11 5.25 -26.15
CA LYS A 102 -3.07 5.95 -25.31
C LYS A 102 -2.46 6.40 -23.98
N ILE A 103 -1.63 5.56 -23.36
CA ILE A 103 -0.94 5.91 -22.11
C ILE A 103 0.22 6.87 -22.36
N GLN A 104 0.99 6.68 -23.46
CA GLN A 104 2.20 7.43 -23.72
C GLN A 104 1.92 8.81 -24.33
N ASN A 105 0.98 8.90 -25.28
CA ASN A 105 0.69 10.11 -26.03
C ASN A 105 -0.43 10.93 -25.40
N ASP A 106 -1.53 10.28 -25.01
CA ASP A 106 -2.70 10.94 -24.46
C ASP A 106 -2.59 11.14 -22.93
N GLY A 107 -1.59 10.54 -22.29
CA GLY A 107 -1.40 10.61 -20.84
C GLY A 107 -2.53 9.95 -20.04
N TRP A 108 -3.26 9.00 -20.64
CA TRP A 108 -4.35 8.32 -19.99
C TRP A 108 -3.86 7.42 -18.85
N LEU A 109 -4.32 7.70 -17.65
CA LEU A 109 -3.91 7.02 -16.42
C LEU A 109 -5.10 6.82 -15.46
N ASP A 110 -6.28 6.55 -16.03
CA ASP A 110 -7.51 6.35 -15.26
C ASP A 110 -7.63 4.97 -14.62
N PHE A 111 -6.50 4.45 -14.12
CA PHE A 111 -6.39 3.19 -13.41
C PHE A 111 -5.49 3.33 -12.20
N ASP A 112 -5.69 2.48 -11.20
CA ASP A 112 -4.97 2.53 -9.92
C ASP A 112 -3.91 1.42 -9.81
N VAL A 113 -4.10 0.29 -10.48
CA VAL A 113 -3.14 -0.83 -10.49
C VAL A 113 -3.04 -1.40 -11.90
N VAL A 114 -1.82 -1.79 -12.27
CA VAL A 114 -1.53 -2.48 -13.53
C VAL A 114 -1.08 -3.91 -13.26
N VAL A 115 -1.74 -4.85 -13.93
CA VAL A 115 -1.35 -6.26 -13.97
C VAL A 115 -0.85 -6.57 -15.37
N ALA A 116 0.18 -7.37 -15.49
CA ALA A 116 0.70 -7.80 -16.78
C ALA A 116 1.09 -9.28 -16.78
N THR A 117 0.84 -9.95 -17.89
CA THR A 117 1.43 -11.27 -18.12
C THR A 117 2.93 -11.12 -18.42
N PRO A 118 3.79 -12.11 -18.10
CA PRO A 118 5.24 -12.03 -18.30
C PRO A 118 5.64 -11.74 -19.75
N ASP A 119 4.91 -12.27 -20.72
CA ASP A 119 5.10 -12.05 -22.15
C ASP A 119 4.85 -10.61 -22.59
N MET A 120 3.92 -9.90 -21.88
CA MET A 120 3.63 -8.48 -22.14
C MET A 120 4.63 -7.52 -21.48
N MET A 121 5.49 -7.97 -20.58
CA MET A 121 6.43 -7.11 -19.87
C MET A 121 7.43 -6.40 -20.78
N GLY A 122 7.80 -7.01 -21.91
CA GLY A 122 8.65 -6.36 -22.92
C GLY A 122 7.99 -5.11 -23.53
N VAL A 123 6.68 -5.18 -23.70
CA VAL A 123 5.84 -4.12 -24.25
C VAL A 123 5.58 -3.05 -23.18
N VAL A 124 5.17 -3.47 -21.99
CA VAL A 124 4.92 -2.58 -20.83
C VAL A 124 6.19 -1.86 -20.38
N GLY A 125 7.38 -2.45 -20.60
CA GLY A 125 8.67 -1.84 -20.31
C GLY A 125 8.88 -0.49 -21.02
N ARG A 126 8.29 -0.28 -22.20
CA ARG A 126 8.32 0.99 -22.94
C ARG A 126 7.60 2.12 -22.19
N LEU A 127 6.61 1.77 -21.34
CA LEU A 127 5.87 2.69 -20.48
C LEU A 127 6.58 3.01 -19.16
N GLY A 128 7.76 2.44 -18.91
CA GLY A 128 8.49 2.58 -17.65
C GLY A 128 8.75 4.04 -17.24
N LYS A 129 8.97 4.94 -18.21
CA LYS A 129 9.14 6.39 -17.97
C LYS A 129 7.87 7.09 -17.48
N VAL A 130 6.68 6.54 -17.81
CA VAL A 130 5.37 7.10 -17.43
C VAL A 130 4.84 6.41 -16.17
N LEU A 131 4.84 5.07 -16.15
CA LEU A 131 4.28 4.28 -15.05
C LEU A 131 5.21 4.23 -13.83
N GLY A 132 6.53 4.24 -14.04
CA GLY A 132 7.52 4.12 -12.96
C GLY A 132 7.43 5.22 -11.91
N PRO A 133 7.50 6.51 -12.28
CA PRO A 133 7.40 7.62 -11.32
C PRO A 133 6.07 7.65 -10.55
N LYS A 134 5.00 7.11 -11.15
CA LYS A 134 3.65 7.04 -10.55
C LYS A 134 3.42 5.80 -9.70
N GLY A 135 4.40 4.88 -9.63
CA GLY A 135 4.27 3.63 -8.86
C GLY A 135 3.35 2.60 -9.50
N LEU A 136 2.96 2.78 -10.76
CA LEU A 136 2.02 1.92 -11.48
C LEU A 136 2.71 0.79 -12.28
N MET A 137 4.05 0.71 -12.25
CA MET A 137 4.78 -0.29 -13.00
C MET A 137 4.60 -1.67 -12.40
N PRO A 138 4.14 -2.68 -13.18
CA PRO A 138 3.98 -4.06 -12.69
C PRO A 138 5.30 -4.64 -12.18
N ASN A 139 5.23 -5.44 -11.11
CA ASN A 139 6.40 -6.04 -10.51
C ASN A 139 6.11 -7.48 -10.03
N PRO A 140 6.99 -8.46 -10.33
CA PRO A 140 6.82 -9.85 -9.87
C PRO A 140 6.78 -9.98 -8.34
N LYS A 141 7.56 -9.17 -7.61
CA LYS A 141 7.60 -9.19 -6.13
C LYS A 141 6.28 -8.72 -5.49
N ALA A 142 5.55 -7.84 -6.18
CA ALA A 142 4.22 -7.40 -5.77
C ALA A 142 3.12 -8.37 -6.27
N GLY A 143 3.46 -9.37 -7.07
CA GLY A 143 2.53 -10.31 -7.68
C GLY A 143 1.58 -9.65 -8.69
N THR A 144 2.02 -8.56 -9.33
CA THR A 144 1.31 -7.89 -10.43
C THR A 144 1.85 -8.29 -11.80
N VAL A 145 2.89 -9.13 -11.84
CA VAL A 145 3.33 -9.84 -13.04
C VAL A 145 3.11 -11.34 -12.80
N THR A 146 2.11 -11.91 -13.46
CA THR A 146 1.70 -13.31 -13.26
C THR A 146 1.01 -13.88 -14.49
N MET A 147 1.03 -15.19 -14.63
CA MET A 147 0.22 -15.92 -15.62
C MET A 147 -1.23 -16.09 -15.13
N ASP A 148 -1.44 -16.22 -13.81
CA ASP A 148 -2.78 -16.33 -13.22
C ASP A 148 -3.36 -14.92 -12.99
N VAL A 149 -3.94 -14.40 -14.06
CA VAL A 149 -4.51 -13.04 -14.08
C VAL A 149 -5.75 -12.97 -13.21
N THR A 150 -6.58 -14.00 -13.21
CA THR A 150 -7.83 -14.08 -12.43
C THR A 150 -7.57 -13.94 -10.94
N LYS A 151 -6.62 -14.69 -10.42
CA LYS A 151 -6.23 -14.62 -9.00
C LYS A 151 -5.68 -13.24 -8.65
N ALA A 152 -4.82 -12.68 -9.51
CA ALA A 152 -4.24 -11.35 -9.26
C ALA A 152 -5.30 -10.26 -9.17
N ILE A 153 -6.29 -10.27 -10.07
CA ILE A 153 -7.39 -9.30 -10.07
C ILE A 153 -8.24 -9.46 -8.80
N ASN A 154 -8.60 -10.70 -8.45
CA ASN A 154 -9.39 -10.97 -7.25
C ASN A 154 -8.66 -10.51 -5.97
N ASP A 155 -7.37 -10.80 -5.84
CA ASP A 155 -6.54 -10.36 -4.72
C ASP A 155 -6.51 -8.83 -4.62
N ILE A 156 -6.31 -8.13 -5.75
CA ILE A 156 -6.27 -6.67 -5.81
C ILE A 156 -7.61 -6.08 -5.39
N LYS A 157 -8.72 -6.62 -5.88
CA LYS A 157 -10.08 -6.18 -5.52
C LYS A 157 -10.44 -6.53 -4.08
N ALA A 158 -9.88 -7.61 -3.53
CA ALA A 158 -9.99 -7.97 -2.12
C ALA A 158 -9.20 -7.03 -1.19
N GLY A 159 -8.35 -6.15 -1.72
CA GLY A 159 -7.59 -5.19 -0.94
C GLY A 159 -6.11 -5.54 -0.76
N LYS A 160 -5.50 -6.13 -1.77
CA LYS A 160 -4.05 -6.32 -1.83
C LYS A 160 -3.35 -4.98 -1.88
N ILE A 161 -2.45 -4.76 -0.94
CA ILE A 161 -1.57 -3.58 -0.90
C ILE A 161 -0.13 -3.98 -1.18
N GLU A 162 0.61 -3.11 -1.85
CA GLU A 162 2.05 -3.24 -1.99
C GLU A 162 2.75 -2.44 -0.90
N TYR A 163 3.80 -3.02 -0.31
CA TYR A 163 4.69 -2.31 0.60
C TYR A 163 6.11 -2.29 0.04
N ARG A 164 6.78 -1.16 0.23
CA ARG A 164 8.15 -0.95 -0.22
C ARG A 164 8.90 -0.09 0.78
N LEU A 165 10.15 -0.47 1.07
CA LEU A 165 11.08 0.34 1.84
C LEU A 165 11.48 1.58 1.02
N ASP A 166 11.35 2.75 1.61
CA ASP A 166 11.78 4.00 1.01
C ASP A 166 13.28 4.28 1.25
N LYS A 167 13.77 5.42 0.76
CA LYS A 167 15.17 5.84 0.93
C LYS A 167 15.52 6.21 2.38
N THR A 168 14.53 6.45 3.22
CA THR A 168 14.67 6.79 4.64
C THR A 168 14.47 5.58 5.56
N ASN A 169 14.35 4.39 4.96
CA ASN A 169 14.15 3.12 5.64
C ASN A 169 12.79 3.03 6.36
N ILE A 170 11.78 3.68 5.76
CA ILE A 170 10.40 3.67 6.25
C ILE A 170 9.50 2.97 5.23
N ILE A 171 8.54 2.22 5.72
CA ILE A 171 7.46 1.61 4.94
C ILE A 171 6.18 2.40 5.24
N HIS A 172 5.49 2.84 4.20
CA HIS A 172 4.25 3.59 4.27
C HIS A 172 3.14 2.78 3.62
N CYS A 173 2.08 2.44 4.38
CA CYS A 173 0.96 1.65 3.87
C CYS A 173 -0.38 2.17 4.39
N PRO A 174 -1.43 2.20 3.56
CA PRO A 174 -2.79 2.38 4.02
C PRO A 174 -3.28 1.10 4.70
N ILE A 175 -4.01 1.22 5.81
CA ILE A 175 -4.62 0.08 6.51
C ILE A 175 -6.15 0.12 6.49
N GLY A 176 -6.75 1.19 5.98
CA GLY A 176 -8.19 1.32 5.84
C GLY A 176 -8.64 2.77 5.82
N LYS A 177 -9.93 2.97 6.06
CA LYS A 177 -10.58 4.28 6.15
C LYS A 177 -10.98 4.60 7.59
N ALA A 178 -11.14 5.89 7.90
CA ALA A 178 -11.63 6.34 9.20
C ALA A 178 -13.05 5.83 9.51
N SER A 179 -13.83 5.51 8.48
CA SER A 179 -15.15 4.88 8.58
C SER A 179 -15.13 3.42 9.05
N PHE A 180 -13.98 2.72 8.92
CA PHE A 180 -13.84 1.34 9.37
C PHE A 180 -14.01 1.24 10.89
N THR A 181 -14.43 0.06 11.38
CA THR A 181 -14.44 -0.22 12.82
C THR A 181 -13.00 -0.32 13.35
N GLU A 182 -12.84 -0.15 14.67
CA GLU A 182 -11.53 -0.31 15.32
C GLU A 182 -10.99 -1.74 15.13
N GLU A 183 -11.87 -2.74 15.21
CA GLU A 183 -11.52 -4.14 14.99
C GLU A 183 -11.00 -4.41 13.57
N GLN A 184 -11.65 -3.83 12.54
CA GLN A 184 -11.22 -3.97 11.16
C GLN A 184 -9.83 -3.36 10.92
N LEU A 185 -9.57 -2.18 11.48
CA LEU A 185 -8.27 -1.52 11.38
C LEU A 185 -7.18 -2.31 12.13
N LEU A 186 -7.51 -2.86 13.30
CA LEU A 186 -6.60 -3.71 14.08
C LEU A 186 -6.24 -4.99 13.33
N GLN A 187 -7.22 -5.68 12.76
CA GLN A 187 -6.96 -6.88 11.96
C GLN A 187 -6.06 -6.59 10.77
N ASN A 188 -6.35 -5.51 10.02
CA ASN A 188 -5.52 -5.08 8.89
C ASN A 188 -4.10 -4.74 9.33
N LEU A 189 -3.95 -3.99 10.41
CA LEU A 189 -2.65 -3.61 10.96
C LEU A 189 -1.84 -4.84 11.38
N ASN A 190 -2.44 -5.77 12.14
CA ASN A 190 -1.77 -6.97 12.59
C ASN A 190 -1.33 -7.86 11.42
N THR A 191 -2.21 -8.06 10.42
CA THR A 191 -1.89 -8.81 9.20
C THR A 191 -0.69 -8.21 8.47
N LEU A 192 -0.63 -6.88 8.35
CA LEU A 192 0.51 -6.20 7.72
C LEU A 192 1.79 -6.37 8.55
N LEU A 193 1.73 -6.19 9.88
CA LEU A 193 2.89 -6.33 10.76
C LEU A 193 3.44 -7.76 10.75
N GLU A 194 2.56 -8.78 10.80
CA GLU A 194 2.97 -10.17 10.68
C GLU A 194 3.64 -10.47 9.34
N ALA A 195 3.08 -9.94 8.23
CA ALA A 195 3.68 -10.09 6.92
C ALA A 195 5.08 -9.46 6.86
N LEU A 196 5.27 -8.29 7.47
CA LEU A 196 6.57 -7.63 7.54
C LEU A 196 7.57 -8.39 8.41
N VAL A 197 7.15 -8.91 9.56
CA VAL A 197 8.03 -9.72 10.42
C VAL A 197 8.52 -10.97 9.70
N LYS A 198 7.66 -11.62 8.90
CA LYS A 198 8.04 -12.81 8.10
C LYS A 198 9.09 -12.52 7.03
N VAL A 199 9.12 -11.30 6.48
CA VAL A 199 10.08 -10.89 5.44
C VAL A 199 11.34 -10.23 6.01
N ARG A 200 11.57 -10.31 7.32
CA ARG A 200 12.78 -9.77 7.94
C ARG A 200 14.03 -10.35 7.26
N PRO A 201 14.94 -9.50 6.73
CA PRO A 201 16.18 -9.97 6.14
C PRO A 201 17.08 -10.67 7.17
N SER A 202 17.63 -11.82 6.81
CA SER A 202 18.57 -12.56 7.67
C SER A 202 19.89 -11.81 7.92
N SER A 203 20.27 -10.94 6.98
CA SER A 203 21.46 -10.08 7.09
C SER A 203 21.30 -8.92 8.08
N LEU A 204 20.07 -8.67 8.56
CA LEU A 204 19.81 -7.59 9.50
C LEU A 204 20.29 -7.94 10.91
N LYS A 205 21.27 -7.17 11.42
CA LYS A 205 21.73 -7.22 12.80
C LYS A 205 21.00 -6.16 13.63
N GLY A 206 20.44 -6.56 14.77
CA GLY A 206 19.74 -5.67 15.70
C GLY A 206 18.23 -5.59 15.50
N GLN A 207 17.65 -4.48 15.98
CA GLN A 207 16.19 -4.29 16.00
C GLN A 207 15.64 -4.05 14.59
N TYR A 208 14.64 -4.85 14.21
CA TYR A 208 14.01 -4.75 12.89
C TYR A 208 13.00 -3.61 12.82
N LEU A 209 12.01 -3.61 13.69
CA LEU A 209 11.00 -2.53 13.76
C LEU A 209 11.46 -1.50 14.78
N LYS A 210 11.87 -0.31 14.34
CA LYS A 210 12.35 0.76 15.22
C LYS A 210 11.24 1.63 15.77
N SER A 211 10.27 1.96 14.94
CA SER A 211 9.08 2.73 15.35
C SER A 211 7.91 2.45 14.42
N ILE A 212 6.73 2.46 14.98
CA ILE A 212 5.46 2.36 14.27
C ILE A 212 4.65 3.59 14.62
N THR A 213 4.09 4.25 13.60
CA THR A 213 3.24 5.43 13.80
C THR A 213 2.00 5.29 12.93
N LEU A 214 0.83 5.49 13.53
CA LEU A 214 -0.44 5.56 12.82
C LEU A 214 -0.81 7.03 12.60
N ALA A 215 -1.41 7.34 11.47
CA ALA A 215 -1.93 8.67 11.18
C ALA A 215 -3.16 8.59 10.27
N THR A 216 -4.02 9.59 10.35
CA THR A 216 -5.02 9.84 9.31
C THR A 216 -4.48 10.87 8.32
N THR A 217 -5.13 10.99 7.14
CA THR A 217 -4.68 11.88 6.06
C THR A 217 -4.38 13.31 6.54
N MET A 218 -5.19 13.85 7.45
CA MET A 218 -5.05 15.22 7.96
C MET A 218 -4.73 15.27 9.45
N GLY A 219 -4.63 14.12 10.11
CA GLY A 219 -4.43 14.02 11.55
C GLY A 219 -2.97 13.99 11.98
N PRO A 220 -2.72 14.13 13.28
CA PRO A 220 -1.40 13.94 13.88
C PRO A 220 -1.02 12.46 13.95
N GLY A 221 0.28 12.19 14.00
CA GLY A 221 0.81 10.83 14.16
C GLY A 221 0.71 10.33 15.61
N VAL A 222 0.24 9.11 15.79
CA VAL A 222 0.16 8.37 17.06
C VAL A 222 1.23 7.28 17.07
N LYS A 223 2.13 7.31 18.04
CA LYS A 223 3.21 6.30 18.17
C LYS A 223 2.67 5.03 18.80
N VAL A 224 2.96 3.90 18.17
CA VAL A 224 2.59 2.57 18.67
C VAL A 224 3.78 1.92 19.35
N SER A 225 3.55 1.22 20.45
CA SER A 225 4.55 0.42 21.13
C SER A 225 5.03 -0.73 20.23
N VAL A 226 6.34 -0.86 20.06
CA VAL A 226 6.97 -1.93 19.26
C VAL A 226 7.38 -3.14 20.11
N ALA A 227 7.09 -3.14 21.40
CA ALA A 227 7.54 -4.17 22.34
C ALA A 227 6.95 -5.56 22.05
N LYS A 228 5.86 -5.64 21.32
CA LYS A 228 5.16 -6.90 20.97
C LYS A 228 5.62 -7.51 19.65
N PHE A 229 6.43 -6.81 18.86
CA PHE A 229 6.88 -7.20 17.51
C PHE A 229 8.40 -7.24 17.44
#